data_6d9b55d9fe526f5bab5268163f25bfaf
#
_entry.id   6d9b55d9fe526f5bab5268163f25bfaf
#
_cell.length_a   1.000
_cell.length_b   1.000
_cell.length_c   1.000
_cell.angle_alpha   90.00
_cell.angle_beta   90.00
_cell.angle_gamma   90.00
#
_symmetry.space_group_name_H-M   'P 1'
#
loop_
_entity.id
_entity.type
_entity.pdbx_description
1 polymer ?
#
loop_
_entity_poly.entity_id
_entity_poly.type
_entity_poly.pdbx_seq_one_letter_code
_entity_poly.pdbx_strand_id
1 'polypeptide(L)'
;MADTKNLLTPEELDALATGIEDGSIEADTGLNGDVKALKHDLTREDSSLGMNLGAVNIINERFVRHFKAGILEVLRSEAKVVAEKVTVMPYREYIASLSAPVAVNTVSLNPLSGSALAVIDPSIIFAALDNFFGGPGRVMDGLLPTRTFTPTEVSINKIITNILFG
;
A
#
# COMPACT_ATOMS: atom_id res chain seq x y z
N MET A 1 -33.94 -9.23 -37.31
CA MET A 1 -34.52 -7.90 -37.03
C MET A 1 -35.41 -8.08 -35.85
N ALA A 2 -34.98 -7.74 -34.66
CA ALA A 2 -35.76 -7.80 -33.47
C ALA A 2 -36.36 -6.41 -33.26
N ASP A 3 -37.69 -6.36 -33.34
CA ASP A 3 -38.50 -5.18 -33.02
C ASP A 3 -38.26 -4.77 -31.55
N THR A 4 -37.55 -3.66 -31.36
CA THR A 4 -37.58 -2.94 -30.10
C THR A 4 -38.93 -2.26 -29.98
N LYS A 5 -39.95 -2.98 -29.49
CA LYS A 5 -41.18 -2.35 -29.03
C LYS A 5 -40.78 -1.38 -27.91
N ASN A 6 -41.01 -0.11 -28.15
CA ASN A 6 -41.10 0.88 -27.05
C ASN A 6 -42.18 0.38 -26.09
N LEU A 7 -41.78 -0.06 -24.93
CA LEU A 7 -42.66 -0.67 -23.91
C LEU A 7 -43.59 0.39 -23.30
N LEU A 8 -43.28 1.68 -23.47
CA LEU A 8 -44.08 2.80 -22.93
C LEU A 8 -44.26 3.87 -24.02
N THR A 9 -45.42 4.45 -24.06
CA THR A 9 -45.71 5.61 -24.89
C THR A 9 -45.08 6.89 -24.29
N PRO A 10 -44.86 7.95 -25.08
CA PRO A 10 -44.34 9.22 -24.54
C PRO A 10 -45.21 9.82 -23.42
N GLU A 11 -46.52 9.63 -23.51
CA GLU A 11 -47.49 10.10 -22.51
C GLU A 11 -47.39 9.29 -21.20
N GLU A 12 -47.11 8.00 -21.26
CA GLU A 12 -46.87 7.15 -20.09
C GLU A 12 -45.54 7.47 -19.41
N LEU A 13 -44.52 7.82 -20.19
CA LEU A 13 -43.26 8.29 -19.66
C LEU A 13 -43.37 9.61 -18.90
N ASP A 14 -44.14 10.53 -19.43
CA ASP A 14 -44.36 11.85 -18.80
C ASP A 14 -45.22 11.72 -17.52
N ALA A 15 -46.22 10.82 -17.52
CA ALA A 15 -46.99 10.53 -16.35
C ALA A 15 -46.18 9.84 -15.24
N LEU A 16 -45.24 8.96 -15.60
CA LEU A 16 -44.31 8.33 -14.68
C LEU A 16 -43.35 9.32 -14.09
N ALA A 17 -42.77 10.22 -14.93
CA ALA A 17 -41.83 11.27 -14.48
C ALA A 17 -42.51 12.20 -13.49
N THR A 18 -43.78 12.64 -13.78
CA THR A 18 -44.55 13.50 -12.90
C THR A 18 -44.92 12.81 -11.59
N GLY A 19 -45.27 11.49 -11.65
CA GLY A 19 -45.58 10.72 -10.45
C GLY A 19 -44.38 10.44 -9.54
N ILE A 20 -43.16 10.44 -10.08
CA ILE A 20 -41.91 10.36 -9.30
C ILE A 20 -41.58 11.72 -8.67
N GLU A 21 -41.78 12.84 -9.42
CA GLU A 21 -41.49 14.19 -8.92
C GLU A 21 -42.43 14.64 -7.79
N ASP A 22 -43.71 14.28 -7.88
CA ASP A 22 -44.71 14.63 -6.86
C ASP A 22 -44.78 13.63 -5.70
N GLY A 23 -44.01 12.53 -5.75
CA GLY A 23 -43.92 11.52 -4.72
C GLY A 23 -45.15 10.61 -4.64
N SER A 24 -46.03 10.60 -5.66
CA SER A 24 -47.21 9.70 -5.73
C SER A 24 -46.85 8.27 -6.15
N ILE A 25 -45.67 8.06 -6.73
CA ILE A 25 -45.08 6.78 -7.06
C ILE A 25 -43.79 6.59 -6.23
N GLU A 26 -43.87 5.76 -5.19
CA GLU A 26 -42.65 5.29 -4.52
C GLU A 26 -41.93 4.33 -5.48
N ALA A 27 -40.81 4.76 -6.02
CA ALA A 27 -39.87 3.87 -6.70
C ALA A 27 -39.31 2.92 -5.63
N ASP A 28 -39.88 1.72 -5.50
CA ASP A 28 -39.30 0.69 -4.64
C ASP A 28 -37.97 0.25 -5.23
N THR A 29 -36.89 0.92 -4.81
CA THR A 29 -35.50 0.59 -5.19
C THR A 29 -34.99 -0.63 -4.42
N GLY A 30 -35.86 -1.32 -3.61
CA GLY A 30 -35.42 -2.43 -2.75
C GLY A 30 -34.50 -2.04 -1.61
N LEU A 31 -34.23 -0.74 -1.45
CA LEU A 31 -33.39 -0.17 -0.40
C LEU A 31 -34.28 0.53 0.63
N ASN A 32 -34.93 -0.26 1.51
CA ASN A 32 -35.67 0.28 2.66
C ASN A 32 -34.68 0.87 3.66
N GLY A 33 -34.47 2.16 3.59
CA GLY A 33 -33.67 2.95 4.54
C GLY A 33 -33.34 4.32 3.96
N ASP A 34 -33.29 5.33 4.79
CA ASP A 34 -32.77 6.67 4.48
C ASP A 34 -31.30 6.59 4.01
N VAL A 35 -31.09 6.10 2.79
CA VAL A 35 -29.78 6.07 2.16
C VAL A 35 -29.46 7.48 1.70
N LYS A 36 -28.92 8.28 2.58
CA LYS A 36 -28.33 9.56 2.22
C LYS A 36 -27.24 9.27 1.19
N ALA A 37 -27.47 9.63 -0.07
CA ALA A 37 -26.45 9.54 -1.11
C ALA A 37 -25.25 10.41 -0.70
N LEU A 38 -24.19 9.76 -0.22
CA LEU A 38 -22.93 10.42 0.06
C LEU A 38 -22.22 10.63 -1.27
N LYS A 39 -21.78 11.87 -1.51
CA LYS A 39 -20.98 12.20 -2.69
C LYS A 39 -19.70 11.36 -2.69
N HIS A 40 -19.66 10.31 -3.51
CA HIS A 40 -18.50 9.45 -3.64
C HIS A 40 -17.48 10.11 -4.58
N ASP A 41 -16.30 10.38 -4.05
CA ASP A 41 -15.19 10.92 -4.84
C ASP A 41 -14.42 9.74 -5.47
N LEU A 42 -14.65 9.50 -6.76
CA LEU A 42 -13.99 8.43 -7.52
C LEU A 42 -12.47 8.59 -7.59
N THR A 43 -11.94 9.77 -7.26
CA THR A 43 -10.50 10.00 -7.18
C THR A 43 -9.90 9.56 -5.84
N ARG A 44 -10.74 9.30 -4.86
CA ARG A 44 -10.43 8.76 -3.54
C ARG A 44 -10.95 7.33 -3.39
N GLU A 45 -10.80 6.53 -4.42
CA GLU A 45 -11.13 5.11 -4.29
C GLU A 45 -10.28 4.50 -3.18
N ASP A 46 -10.94 4.22 -2.05
CA ASP A 46 -10.40 3.34 -1.03
C ASP A 46 -10.31 1.94 -1.64
N SER A 47 -9.18 1.66 -2.26
CA SER A 47 -8.86 0.37 -2.89
C SER A 47 -8.84 -0.80 -1.88
N SER A 48 -9.20 -0.54 -0.63
CA SER A 48 -9.34 -1.53 0.43
C SER A 48 -10.53 -2.48 0.24
N LEU A 49 -11.53 -2.07 -0.54
CA LEU A 49 -12.70 -2.87 -0.88
C LEU A 49 -12.32 -3.98 -1.87
N GLY A 50 -11.90 -5.13 -1.34
CA GLY A 50 -11.61 -6.34 -2.13
C GLY A 50 -10.23 -6.94 -1.95
N MET A 51 -9.30 -6.27 -1.27
CA MET A 51 -8.01 -6.89 -0.94
C MET A 51 -8.17 -8.00 0.10
N ASN A 52 -7.73 -9.20 -0.27
CA ASN A 52 -7.62 -10.31 0.68
C ASN A 52 -6.39 -10.09 1.59
N LEU A 53 -6.54 -9.22 2.59
CA LEU A 53 -5.50 -8.90 3.56
C LEU A 53 -5.00 -10.15 4.32
N GLY A 54 -5.85 -11.19 4.44
CA GLY A 54 -5.45 -12.45 5.06
C GLY A 54 -4.34 -13.16 4.29
N ALA A 55 -4.44 -13.22 2.96
CA ALA A 55 -3.40 -13.81 2.12
C ALA A 55 -2.10 -13.00 2.19
N VAL A 56 -2.19 -11.66 2.18
CA VAL A 56 -1.02 -10.79 2.29
C VAL A 56 -0.32 -10.96 3.64
N ASN A 57 -1.07 -11.11 4.74
CA ASN A 57 -0.48 -11.37 6.05
C ASN A 57 0.30 -12.69 6.11
N ILE A 58 -0.21 -13.77 5.49
CA ILE A 58 0.50 -15.06 5.41
C ILE A 58 1.81 -14.92 4.62
N ILE A 59 1.78 -14.17 3.51
CA ILE A 59 2.98 -13.88 2.72
C ILE A 59 3.98 -13.09 3.57
N ASN A 60 3.50 -12.09 4.30
CA ASN A 60 4.33 -11.25 5.16
C ASN A 60 5.02 -12.07 6.29
N GLU A 61 4.32 -13.02 6.90
CA GLU A 61 4.93 -13.92 7.90
C GLU A 61 6.03 -14.82 7.31
N ARG A 62 5.84 -15.29 6.08
CA ARG A 62 6.89 -16.05 5.38
C ARG A 62 8.08 -15.16 5.05
N PHE A 63 7.82 -13.98 4.54
CA PHE A 63 8.82 -12.98 4.25
C PHE A 63 9.68 -12.66 5.48
N VAL A 64 9.06 -12.39 6.64
CA VAL A 64 9.79 -12.11 7.89
C VAL A 64 10.75 -13.24 8.26
N ARG A 65 10.36 -14.51 8.08
CA ARG A 65 11.23 -15.64 8.35
C ARG A 65 12.45 -15.68 7.44
N HIS A 66 12.26 -15.46 6.13
CA HIS A 66 13.37 -15.42 5.18
C HIS A 66 14.27 -14.22 5.43
N PHE A 67 13.67 -13.05 5.63
CA PHE A 67 14.41 -11.82 5.90
C PHE A 67 15.24 -11.91 7.18
N LYS A 68 14.68 -12.49 8.25
CA LYS A 68 15.42 -12.72 9.50
C LYS A 68 16.68 -13.58 9.29
N ALA A 69 16.59 -14.63 8.49
CA ALA A 69 17.73 -15.48 8.17
C ALA A 69 18.80 -14.74 7.36
N GLY A 70 18.38 -14.00 6.32
CA GLY A 70 19.31 -13.24 5.48
C GLY A 70 19.97 -12.08 6.21
N ILE A 71 19.21 -11.35 7.05
CA ILE A 71 19.77 -10.22 7.80
C ILE A 71 20.79 -10.69 8.86
N LEU A 72 20.57 -11.85 9.47
CA LEU A 72 21.51 -12.47 10.40
C LEU A 72 22.85 -12.76 9.74
N GLU A 73 22.83 -13.22 8.48
CA GLU A 73 24.05 -13.49 7.71
C GLU A 73 24.85 -12.21 7.43
N VAL A 74 24.17 -11.11 7.11
CA VAL A 74 24.79 -9.83 6.79
C VAL A 74 25.24 -9.08 8.04
N LEU A 75 24.35 -8.95 9.03
CA LEU A 75 24.68 -8.21 10.25
C LEU A 75 25.53 -9.00 11.23
N ARG A 76 25.62 -10.33 11.07
CA ARG A 76 26.32 -11.22 12.03
C ARG A 76 25.89 -11.01 13.49
N SER A 77 24.74 -10.42 13.69
CA SER A 77 24.14 -10.15 14.99
C SER A 77 22.64 -10.50 14.95
N GLU A 78 22.11 -10.91 16.08
CA GLU A 78 20.72 -11.31 16.17
C GLU A 78 19.81 -10.06 16.08
N ALA A 79 19.05 -9.97 14.98
CA ALA A 79 18.06 -8.94 14.78
C ALA A 79 16.64 -9.45 15.08
N LYS A 80 15.87 -8.69 15.85
CA LYS A 80 14.45 -8.97 16.05
C LYS A 80 13.66 -8.38 14.89
N VAL A 81 13.12 -9.25 14.04
CA VAL A 81 12.25 -8.86 12.93
C VAL A 81 10.80 -9.20 13.27
N VAL A 82 9.93 -8.22 13.20
CA VAL A 82 8.49 -8.36 13.49
C VAL A 82 7.71 -7.76 12.32
N ALA A 83 6.69 -8.49 11.83
CA ALA A 83 5.76 -7.96 10.87
C ALA A 83 4.70 -7.13 11.56
N GLU A 84 4.43 -5.95 11.06
CA GLU A 84 3.27 -5.15 11.42
C GLU A 84 2.06 -5.51 10.53
N LYS A 85 0.88 -5.07 10.95
CA LYS A 85 -0.33 -5.25 10.15
C LYS A 85 -0.22 -4.45 8.86
N VAL A 86 -0.64 -5.09 7.76
CA VAL A 86 -0.74 -4.43 6.47
C VAL A 86 -1.86 -3.39 6.52
N THR A 87 -1.53 -2.17 6.16
CA THR A 87 -2.47 -1.06 6.06
C THR A 87 -2.58 -0.61 4.61
N VAL A 88 -3.75 -0.11 4.24
CA VAL A 88 -4.00 0.47 2.92
C VAL A 88 -4.19 1.95 3.10
N MET A 89 -3.44 2.74 2.34
CA MET A 89 -3.52 4.20 2.36
C MET A 89 -3.22 4.78 0.98
N PRO A 90 -3.70 6.00 0.68
CA PRO A 90 -3.34 6.69 -0.56
C PRO A 90 -1.83 6.92 -0.66
N TYR A 91 -1.27 6.72 -1.85
CA TYR A 91 0.17 6.89 -2.09
C TYR A 91 0.71 8.27 -1.66
N ARG A 92 -0.09 9.33 -1.85
CA ARG A 92 0.27 10.69 -1.42
C ARG A 92 0.46 10.79 0.08
N GLU A 93 -0.39 10.14 0.87
CA GLU A 93 -0.30 10.12 2.33
C GLU A 93 0.93 9.33 2.79
N TYR A 94 1.19 8.21 2.14
CA TYR A 94 2.40 7.42 2.42
C TYR A 94 3.68 8.23 2.19
N ILE A 95 3.81 8.89 1.05
CA ILE A 95 4.99 9.72 0.76
C ILE A 95 5.12 10.90 1.74
N ALA A 96 4.01 11.52 2.14
CA ALA A 96 4.01 12.60 3.12
C ALA A 96 4.41 12.13 4.55
N SER A 97 4.21 10.85 4.86
CA SER A 97 4.60 10.27 6.16
C SER A 97 6.10 9.94 6.26
N LEU A 98 6.81 9.91 5.14
CA LEU A 98 8.24 9.59 5.13
C LEU A 98 9.07 10.79 5.59
N SER A 99 9.87 10.57 6.63
CA SER A 99 10.83 11.58 7.14
C SER A 99 12.18 11.42 6.43
N ALA A 100 12.69 12.49 5.86
CA ALA A 100 14.01 12.47 5.27
C ALA A 100 15.12 12.53 6.37
N PRO A 101 16.27 11.84 6.18
CA PRO A 101 16.66 11.05 5.01
C PRO A 101 16.06 9.63 5.02
N VAL A 102 15.77 9.10 3.85
CA VAL A 102 15.23 7.75 3.67
C VAL A 102 15.78 7.11 2.39
N ALA A 103 16.05 5.80 2.43
CA ALA A 103 16.48 5.07 1.25
C ALA A 103 15.27 4.45 0.54
N VAL A 104 14.96 4.96 -0.65
CA VAL A 104 13.86 4.46 -1.49
C VAL A 104 14.43 3.63 -2.63
N ASN A 105 14.01 2.38 -2.72
CA ASN A 105 14.41 1.45 -3.77
C ASN A 105 13.19 1.09 -4.61
N THR A 106 13.31 1.21 -5.93
CA THR A 106 12.28 0.72 -6.86
C THR A 106 12.57 -0.73 -7.21
N VAL A 107 11.57 -1.60 -7.03
CA VAL A 107 11.69 -3.04 -7.23
C VAL A 107 10.63 -3.51 -8.21
N SER A 108 11.03 -4.39 -9.13
CA SER A 108 10.11 -5.09 -10.03
C SER A 108 9.92 -6.53 -9.52
N LEU A 109 8.68 -6.88 -9.22
CA LEU A 109 8.32 -8.20 -8.67
C LEU A 109 7.70 -9.06 -9.76
N ASN A 110 8.50 -9.87 -10.47
CA ASN A 110 7.97 -10.82 -11.45
C ASN A 110 7.20 -11.96 -10.77
N PRO A 111 6.01 -12.38 -11.25
CA PRO A 111 5.35 -12.02 -12.53
C PRO A 111 4.37 -10.83 -12.42
N LEU A 112 4.37 -10.08 -11.33
CA LEU A 112 3.46 -8.95 -11.16
C LEU A 112 3.83 -7.81 -12.12
N SER A 113 2.80 -7.20 -12.72
CA SER A 113 2.98 -6.00 -13.54
C SER A 113 3.05 -4.76 -12.63
N GLY A 114 4.03 -3.90 -12.89
CA GLY A 114 4.22 -2.68 -12.14
C GLY A 114 5.50 -2.68 -11.29
N SER A 115 5.70 -1.60 -10.54
CA SER A 115 6.85 -1.41 -9.67
C SER A 115 6.39 -1.26 -8.23
N ALA A 116 7.12 -1.89 -7.32
CA ALA A 116 6.98 -1.71 -5.88
C ALA A 116 8.05 -0.77 -5.36
N LEU A 117 7.80 -0.15 -4.21
CA LEU A 117 8.78 0.64 -3.49
C LEU A 117 9.18 -0.09 -2.21
N ALA A 118 10.48 -0.29 -2.04
CA ALA A 118 11.06 -0.72 -0.78
C ALA A 118 11.73 0.49 -0.11
N VAL A 119 11.17 0.89 1.01
CA VAL A 119 11.65 2.01 1.79
C VAL A 119 12.40 1.48 3.00
N ILE A 120 13.69 1.84 3.12
CA ILE A 120 14.58 1.37 4.17
C ILE A 120 14.98 2.56 5.03
N ASP A 121 14.79 2.41 6.34
CA ASP A 121 15.22 3.42 7.30
C ASP A 121 16.76 3.49 7.30
N PRO A 122 17.36 4.69 7.25
CA PRO A 122 18.80 4.87 7.27
C PRO A 122 19.49 4.22 8.47
N SER A 123 18.84 4.15 9.62
CA SER A 123 19.38 3.53 10.82
C SER A 123 19.83 2.09 10.59
N ILE A 124 19.08 1.34 9.77
CA ILE A 124 19.40 -0.04 9.41
C ILE A 124 20.69 -0.08 8.57
N ILE A 125 20.84 0.86 7.62
CA ILE A 125 22.00 0.96 6.74
C ILE A 125 23.25 1.30 7.58
N PHE A 126 23.13 2.25 8.50
CA PHE A 126 24.23 2.65 9.37
C PHE A 126 24.59 1.58 10.39
N ALA A 127 23.60 0.86 10.96
CA ALA A 127 23.85 -0.28 11.83
C ALA A 127 24.58 -1.41 11.10
N ALA A 128 24.18 -1.69 9.86
CA ALA A 128 24.86 -2.67 9.02
C ALA A 128 26.28 -2.24 8.68
N LEU A 129 26.48 -0.97 8.39
CA LEU A 129 27.80 -0.40 8.13
C LEU A 129 28.74 -0.52 9.33
N ASP A 130 28.24 -0.17 10.52
CA ASP A 130 28.98 -0.27 11.77
C ASP A 130 29.39 -1.73 12.05
N ASN A 131 28.46 -2.67 11.91
CA ASN A 131 28.74 -4.11 12.03
C ASN A 131 29.78 -4.59 11.01
N PHE A 132 29.73 -4.10 9.79
CA PHE A 132 30.68 -4.47 8.75
C PHE A 132 32.12 -4.04 9.10
N PHE A 133 32.26 -2.93 9.81
CA PHE A 133 33.55 -2.46 10.33
C PHE A 133 33.90 -3.01 11.72
N GLY A 134 33.14 -3.95 12.24
CA GLY A 134 33.41 -4.61 13.52
C GLY A 134 32.85 -3.89 14.74
N GLY A 135 31.98 -2.90 14.54
CA GLY A 135 31.26 -2.24 15.61
C GLY A 135 30.07 -3.07 16.14
N PRO A 136 29.43 -2.62 17.24
CA PRO A 136 28.29 -3.33 17.84
C PRO A 136 26.96 -3.18 17.08
N GLY A 137 26.93 -2.49 15.96
CA GLY A 137 25.71 -2.23 15.16
C GLY A 137 24.72 -1.28 15.82
N ARG A 138 25.17 -0.40 16.68
CA ARG A 138 24.35 0.58 17.37
C ARG A 138 24.34 1.89 16.61
N VAL A 139 23.16 2.30 16.15
CA VAL A 139 22.98 3.66 15.66
C VAL A 139 22.69 4.56 16.86
N MET A 140 23.47 5.61 17.03
CA MET A 140 23.15 6.62 18.04
C MET A 140 21.98 7.46 17.54
N ASP A 141 20.89 7.46 18.29
CA ASP A 141 19.74 8.31 18.01
C ASP A 141 20.14 9.77 17.90
N GLY A 142 19.70 10.44 16.85
CA GLY A 142 20.00 11.85 16.58
C GLY A 142 21.29 12.13 15.78
N LEU A 143 22.09 11.14 15.42
CA LEU A 143 23.32 11.29 14.63
C LEU A 143 23.19 10.86 13.18
N LEU A 144 21.96 10.64 12.69
CA LEU A 144 21.74 10.32 11.27
C LEU A 144 22.11 11.55 10.41
N PRO A 145 23.08 11.40 9.50
CA PRO A 145 23.48 12.52 8.68
C PRO A 145 22.37 12.91 7.71
N THR A 146 22.05 14.19 7.63
CA THR A 146 21.07 14.77 6.67
C THR A 146 21.64 14.93 5.26
N ARG A 147 22.68 14.19 4.91
CA ARG A 147 23.35 14.20 3.60
C ARG A 147 22.91 13.03 2.72
N THR A 148 23.23 13.10 1.45
CA THR A 148 23.11 11.99 0.52
C THR A 148 23.99 10.81 0.93
N PHE A 149 23.55 9.59 0.63
CA PHE A 149 24.30 8.37 0.92
C PHE A 149 25.61 8.31 0.14
N THR A 150 26.66 7.86 0.81
CA THR A 150 27.95 7.55 0.17
C THR A 150 27.86 6.28 -0.68
N PRO A 151 28.80 6.06 -1.61
CA PRO A 151 28.82 4.82 -2.41
C PRO A 151 28.82 3.53 -1.57
N THR A 152 29.51 3.55 -0.42
CA THR A 152 29.53 2.40 0.51
C THR A 152 28.15 2.15 1.13
N GLU A 153 27.47 3.19 1.60
CA GLU A 153 26.11 3.10 2.15
C GLU A 153 25.11 2.61 1.09
N VAL A 154 25.25 3.08 -0.16
CA VAL A 154 24.46 2.59 -1.29
C VAL A 154 24.73 1.10 -1.55
N SER A 155 25.98 0.63 -1.43
CA SER A 155 26.34 -0.77 -1.62
C SER A 155 25.71 -1.65 -0.52
N ILE A 156 25.71 -1.20 0.73
CA ILE A 156 25.05 -1.90 1.84
C ILE A 156 23.54 -1.90 1.63
N ASN A 157 22.94 -0.78 1.23
CA ASN A 157 21.52 -0.72 0.89
C ASN A 157 21.14 -1.75 -0.18
N LYS A 158 21.96 -1.92 -1.22
CA LYS A 158 21.76 -2.95 -2.26
C LYS A 158 21.82 -4.38 -1.68
N ILE A 159 22.75 -4.65 -0.78
CA ILE A 159 22.85 -5.97 -0.13
C ILE A 159 21.57 -6.25 0.65
N ILE A 160 21.10 -5.30 1.46
CA ILE A 160 19.85 -5.44 2.23
C ILE A 160 18.66 -5.62 1.28
N THR A 161 18.57 -4.84 0.20
CA THR A 161 17.49 -4.95 -0.78
C THR A 161 17.51 -6.31 -1.49
N ASN A 162 18.70 -6.87 -1.80
CA ASN A 162 18.81 -8.21 -2.38
C ASN A 162 18.34 -9.29 -1.42
N ILE A 163 18.55 -9.15 -0.12
CA ILE A 163 18.01 -10.10 0.88
C ILE A 163 16.48 -10.02 0.94
N LEU A 164 15.92 -8.82 0.73
CA LEU A 164 14.47 -8.64 0.73
C LEU A 164 13.77 -9.31 -0.45
N PHE A 165 14.42 -9.36 -1.62
CA PHE A 165 13.79 -9.72 -2.90
C PHE A 165 14.55 -10.77 -3.71
N GLY A 166 15.66 -11.29 -3.22
CA GLY A 166 16.54 -12.27 -3.87
C GLY A 166 16.11 -13.72 -3.73
#